data_22e591df3c995c529b723296fa957fdc
#
_entry.id   22e591df3c995c529b723296fa957fdc
#
_cell.length_a   1.000
_cell.length_b   1.000
_cell.length_c   1.000
_cell.angle_alpha   90.00
_cell.angle_beta   90.00
_cell.angle_gamma   90.00
#
_symmetry.space_group_name_H-M   'P 1'
#
loop_
_entity.id
_entity.type
_entity.pdbx_description
1 polymer ?
#
loop_
_entity_poly.entity_id
_entity_poly.type
_entity_poly.pdbx_seq_one_letter_code
_entity_poly.pdbx_strand_id
1 'polypeptide(L)'
;KGSAVIMGRKTYESIGNPLPNRLNVIMTRNPKGLHGIEEVETRERAIKIASEFSNDIYVIGGEDIYTEFLPIATNMYLTRININVEGDTFFPNWDENQWEEVSRHDSKDLEQNIDFTFFHYRRIN
;
A
#
# COMPACT_ATOMS: atom_id res chain seq x y z
N LYS A 1 -14.01 -2.25 14.40
CA LYS A 1 -13.66 -3.13 13.35
C LYS A 1 -12.67 -2.49 12.39
N GLY A 2 -11.62 -3.14 12.12
CA GLY A 2 -10.52 -2.56 11.38
C GLY A 2 -10.69 -2.59 9.88
N SER A 3 -9.66 -2.20 9.19
CA SER A 3 -9.57 -2.23 7.75
C SER A 3 -8.90 -3.53 7.30
N ALA A 4 -8.88 -3.77 6.00
CA ALA A 4 -8.11 -4.85 5.42
C ALA A 4 -6.85 -4.26 4.80
N VAL A 5 -5.72 -4.94 4.93
CA VAL A 5 -4.48 -4.51 4.29
C VAL A 5 -3.99 -5.63 3.39
N ILE A 6 -3.54 -5.27 2.20
CA ILE A 6 -3.02 -6.19 1.21
C ILE A 6 -1.56 -5.86 0.97
N MET A 7 -0.70 -6.86 1.00
CA MET A 7 0.73 -6.65 0.84
C MET A 7 1.38 -7.85 0.20
N GLY A 8 2.58 -7.67 -0.31
CA GLY A 8 3.37 -8.77 -0.81
C GLY A 8 4.10 -9.48 0.32
N ARG A 9 4.61 -10.68 0.04
CA ARG A 9 5.30 -11.47 1.06
C ARG A 9 6.52 -10.75 1.64
N LYS A 10 7.31 -10.10 0.80
CA LYS A 10 8.52 -9.42 1.29
C LYS A 10 8.19 -8.28 2.23
N THR A 11 7.11 -7.57 1.95
CA THR A 11 6.65 -6.49 2.82
C THR A 11 6.22 -7.08 4.16
N TYR A 12 5.50 -8.20 4.14
CA TYR A 12 5.09 -8.85 5.36
C TYR A 12 6.29 -9.30 6.17
N GLU A 13 7.29 -9.90 5.52
CA GLU A 13 8.50 -10.36 6.21
C GLU A 13 9.27 -9.20 6.84
N SER A 14 9.24 -8.06 6.20
CA SER A 14 9.88 -6.85 6.74
C SER A 14 9.16 -6.35 7.98
N ILE A 15 7.83 -6.44 8.02
CA ILE A 15 7.05 -6.02 9.16
C ILE A 15 7.19 -7.03 10.30
N GLY A 16 7.22 -8.31 9.97
CA GLY A 16 7.50 -9.38 10.92
C GLY A 16 6.30 -10.00 11.60
N ASN A 17 5.22 -9.25 11.77
CA ASN A 17 4.02 -9.73 12.43
C ASN A 17 2.80 -9.15 11.77
N PRO A 18 1.64 -9.82 11.87
CA PRO A 18 0.41 -9.24 11.33
C PRO A 18 0.11 -7.89 11.99
N LEU A 19 -0.39 -6.96 11.19
CA LEU A 19 -0.78 -5.67 11.72
C LEU A 19 -2.04 -5.86 12.58
N PRO A 20 -2.07 -5.31 13.79
CA PRO A 20 -3.17 -5.58 14.70
C PRO A 20 -4.46 -4.91 14.28
N ASN A 21 -5.58 -5.52 14.64
CA ASN A 21 -6.91 -5.00 14.39
C ASN A 21 -7.25 -4.82 12.91
N ARG A 22 -6.60 -5.61 12.06
CA ARG A 22 -6.83 -5.54 10.62
C ARG A 22 -6.81 -6.95 10.05
N LEU A 23 -7.49 -7.12 8.94
CA LEU A 23 -7.33 -8.36 8.18
C LEU A 23 -6.06 -8.20 7.33
N ASN A 24 -5.12 -9.11 7.49
CA ASN A 24 -3.87 -9.07 6.74
C ASN A 24 -3.93 -10.05 5.60
N VAL A 25 -3.86 -9.55 4.36
CA VAL A 25 -3.92 -10.37 3.15
C VAL A 25 -2.55 -10.30 2.47
N ILE A 26 -1.93 -11.46 2.29
CA ILE A 26 -0.60 -11.54 1.71
C ILE A 26 -0.70 -12.15 0.33
N MET A 27 -0.17 -11.44 -0.67
CA MET A 27 -0.11 -11.95 -2.03
C MET A 27 1.12 -12.82 -2.17
N THR A 28 0.94 -14.12 -2.42
CA THR A 28 2.07 -15.01 -2.58
C THR A 28 1.68 -16.22 -3.41
N ARG A 29 2.60 -16.70 -4.21
CA ARG A 29 2.40 -17.93 -4.99
C ARG A 29 2.75 -19.17 -4.18
N ASN A 30 3.35 -18.98 -3.00
CA ASN A 30 3.79 -20.09 -2.16
C ASN A 30 3.25 -19.93 -0.74
N PRO A 31 1.95 -20.18 -0.54
CA PRO A 31 1.37 -20.06 0.79
C PRO A 31 2.03 -21.03 1.77
N LYS A 32 2.27 -20.57 2.97
CA LYS A 32 2.93 -21.36 4.00
C LYS A 32 2.04 -21.66 5.20
N GLY A 33 0.77 -21.26 5.15
CA GLY A 33 -0.16 -21.53 6.25
C GLY A 33 0.13 -20.74 7.51
N LEU A 34 0.60 -19.52 7.36
CA LEU A 34 0.95 -18.71 8.51
C LEU A 34 -0.30 -18.29 9.29
N HIS A 35 -0.17 -18.20 10.61
CA HIS A 35 -1.28 -17.82 11.45
C HIS A 35 -1.55 -16.32 11.38
N GLY A 36 -2.83 -15.99 11.41
CA GLY A 36 -3.21 -14.58 11.52
C GLY A 36 -3.24 -13.83 10.21
N ILE A 37 -3.00 -14.52 9.09
CA ILE A 37 -3.03 -13.86 7.80
C ILE A 37 -3.76 -14.73 6.79
N GLU A 38 -4.21 -14.08 5.70
CA GLU A 38 -4.82 -14.78 4.58
C GLU A 38 -3.80 -14.73 3.44
N GLU A 39 -3.41 -15.87 2.88
CA GLU A 39 -2.47 -15.93 1.78
C GLU A 39 -3.22 -16.20 0.51
N VAL A 40 -3.06 -15.38 -0.50
CA VAL A 40 -3.77 -15.50 -1.76
C VAL A 40 -2.83 -15.33 -2.93
N GLU A 41 -3.21 -15.86 -4.08
CA GLU A 41 -2.35 -15.82 -5.24
C GLU A 41 -2.75 -14.76 -6.26
N THR A 42 -4.02 -14.36 -6.29
CA THR A 42 -4.51 -13.44 -7.31
C THR A 42 -5.10 -12.18 -6.71
N ARG A 43 -5.09 -11.11 -7.51
CA ARG A 43 -5.70 -9.84 -7.14
C ARG A 43 -7.18 -10.00 -6.86
N GLU A 44 -7.86 -10.77 -7.69
CA GLU A 44 -9.30 -10.96 -7.54
C GLU A 44 -9.63 -11.65 -6.21
N ARG A 45 -8.83 -12.63 -5.82
CA ARG A 45 -9.04 -13.32 -4.56
C ARG A 45 -8.76 -12.39 -3.39
N ALA A 46 -7.73 -11.58 -3.48
CA ALA A 46 -7.39 -10.61 -2.44
C ALA A 46 -8.53 -9.63 -2.22
N ILE A 47 -9.08 -9.09 -3.29
CA ILE A 47 -10.18 -8.13 -3.20
C ILE A 47 -11.43 -8.78 -2.64
N LYS A 48 -11.71 -10.01 -3.06
CA LYS A 48 -12.89 -10.73 -2.55
C LYS A 48 -12.81 -10.89 -1.04
N ILE A 49 -11.72 -11.40 -0.55
CA ILE A 49 -11.53 -11.63 0.88
C ILE A 49 -11.54 -10.32 1.66
N ALA A 50 -10.82 -9.32 1.15
CA ALA A 50 -10.73 -8.03 1.83
C ALA A 50 -12.08 -7.33 1.89
N SER A 51 -12.83 -7.34 0.79
CA SER A 51 -14.10 -6.65 0.74
C SER A 51 -15.17 -7.30 1.60
N GLU A 52 -15.07 -8.59 1.85
CA GLU A 52 -15.98 -9.29 2.76
C GLU A 52 -15.71 -8.87 4.21
N PHE A 53 -14.49 -8.44 4.50
CA PHE A 53 -14.13 -8.03 5.84
C PHE A 53 -14.41 -6.55 6.11
N SER A 54 -14.12 -5.68 5.13
CA SER A 54 -14.21 -4.24 5.33
C SER A 54 -14.39 -3.50 4.02
N ASN A 55 -14.97 -2.31 4.08
CA ASN A 55 -15.04 -1.43 2.93
C ASN A 55 -13.74 -0.64 2.78
N ASP A 56 -12.91 -0.62 3.82
CA ASP A 56 -11.65 0.12 3.78
C ASP A 56 -10.52 -0.85 3.53
N ILE A 57 -9.98 -0.84 2.32
CA ILE A 57 -8.93 -1.75 1.88
C ILE A 57 -7.72 -0.93 1.50
N TYR A 58 -6.58 -1.22 2.14
CA TYR A 58 -5.33 -0.52 1.86
C TYR A 58 -4.30 -1.46 1.27
N VAL A 59 -3.62 -1.01 0.23
CA VAL A 59 -2.53 -1.76 -0.42
C VAL A 59 -1.24 -1.09 0.02
N ILE A 60 -0.37 -1.84 0.68
CA ILE A 60 0.80 -1.24 1.32
C ILE A 60 2.15 -1.67 0.74
N GLY A 61 2.16 -2.36 -0.36
CA GLY A 61 3.41 -2.61 -1.08
C GLY A 61 3.79 -4.07 -1.18
N GLY A 62 4.89 -4.38 -1.78
CA GLY A 62 5.80 -3.44 -2.48
C GLY A 62 5.40 -3.03 -3.88
N GLU A 63 6.40 -2.70 -4.68
CA GLU A 63 6.17 -2.14 -6.01
C GLU A 63 5.32 -3.02 -6.90
N ASP A 64 5.57 -4.32 -6.92
CA ASP A 64 4.81 -5.25 -7.75
C ASP A 64 3.34 -5.25 -7.33
N ILE A 65 3.06 -5.14 -6.04
CA ILE A 65 1.71 -5.14 -5.52
C ILE A 65 1.01 -3.83 -5.86
N TYR A 66 1.73 -2.71 -5.77
CA TYR A 66 1.18 -1.44 -6.19
C TYR A 66 0.81 -1.46 -7.67
N THR A 67 1.69 -2.02 -8.51
CA THR A 67 1.44 -2.13 -9.95
C THR A 67 0.19 -2.95 -10.21
N GLU A 68 0.02 -4.03 -9.45
CA GLU A 68 -1.12 -4.93 -9.63
C GLU A 68 -2.44 -4.25 -9.27
N PHE A 69 -2.44 -3.42 -8.22
CA PHE A 69 -3.68 -2.83 -7.72
C PHE A 69 -3.98 -1.41 -8.19
N LEU A 70 -2.99 -0.71 -8.72
CA LEU A 70 -3.19 0.69 -9.14
C LEU A 70 -4.36 0.86 -10.12
N PRO A 71 -4.56 -0.03 -11.09
CA PRO A 71 -5.66 0.15 -12.04
C PRO A 71 -7.05 0.17 -11.41
N ILE A 72 -7.20 -0.40 -10.21
CA ILE A 72 -8.51 -0.47 -9.56
C ILE A 72 -8.57 0.37 -8.29
N ALA A 73 -7.48 1.02 -7.92
CA ALA A 73 -7.45 1.84 -6.72
C ALA A 73 -8.24 3.13 -6.93
N THR A 74 -8.89 3.61 -5.89
CA THR A 74 -9.65 4.85 -5.96
C THR A 74 -8.91 6.00 -5.28
N ASN A 75 -8.02 5.70 -4.36
CA ASN A 75 -7.23 6.70 -3.65
C ASN A 75 -5.78 6.27 -3.55
N MET A 76 -4.87 7.23 -3.57
CA MET A 76 -3.47 6.98 -3.34
C MET A 76 -2.98 7.86 -2.23
N TYR A 77 -2.25 7.27 -1.29
CA TYR A 77 -1.59 8.02 -0.23
C TYR A 77 -0.09 7.79 -0.39
N LEU A 78 0.64 8.83 -0.74
CA LEU A 78 2.07 8.74 -1.01
C LEU A 78 2.84 9.57 -0.02
N THR A 79 3.98 9.06 0.39
CA THR A 79 4.93 9.81 1.19
C THR A 79 6.18 9.99 0.35
N ARG A 80 6.54 11.24 0.09
CA ARG A 80 7.77 11.54 -0.63
C ARG A 80 8.79 12.04 0.38
N ILE A 81 9.93 11.39 0.41
CA ILE A 81 11.03 11.78 1.26
C ILE A 81 11.92 12.73 0.45
N ASN A 82 12.05 13.95 0.94
CA ASN A 82 12.80 14.97 0.21
C ASN A 82 14.28 14.90 0.57
N ILE A 83 14.93 13.84 0.09
CA ILE A 83 16.37 13.70 0.25
C ILE A 83 16.96 13.54 -1.14
N ASN A 84 18.18 13.97 -1.29
CA ASN A 84 18.84 13.94 -2.58
C ASN A 84 19.44 12.57 -2.80
N VAL A 85 18.59 11.58 -3.06
CA VAL A 85 19.05 10.23 -3.31
C VAL A 85 18.76 9.89 -4.75
N GLU A 86 19.77 9.37 -5.44
CA GLU A 86 19.52 8.98 -6.77
C GLU A 86 18.76 7.71 -6.81
N GLY A 87 17.80 7.73 -7.65
CA GLY A 87 17.50 6.48 -8.22
C GLY A 87 16.37 5.71 -7.72
N ASP A 88 15.54 6.08 -6.93
CA ASP A 88 14.67 5.22 -6.75
C ASP A 88 13.38 5.49 -6.42
N THR A 89 12.48 5.16 -7.17
CA THR A 89 11.11 5.20 -6.86
C THR A 89 10.66 3.82 -6.64
N PHE A 90 10.01 3.61 -5.54
CA PHE A 90 9.44 2.33 -5.24
C PHE A 90 7.98 2.26 -5.63
N PHE A 91 7.46 3.29 -6.26
CA PHE A 91 6.07 3.29 -6.68
C PHE A 91 6.01 3.28 -8.20
N PRO A 92 5.09 2.53 -8.79
CA PRO A 92 5.00 2.45 -10.25
C PRO A 92 4.57 3.79 -10.86
N ASN A 93 4.87 3.97 -12.13
CA ASN A 93 4.44 5.15 -12.84
C ASN A 93 2.91 5.16 -12.94
N TRP A 94 2.33 6.32 -12.86
CA TRP A 94 0.88 6.46 -12.93
C TRP A 94 0.54 7.69 -13.78
N ASP A 95 -0.66 7.64 -14.35
CA ASP A 95 -1.10 8.70 -15.24
C ASP A 95 -1.70 9.83 -14.44
N GLU A 96 -0.99 10.93 -14.34
CA GLU A 96 -1.41 12.07 -13.52
C GLU A 96 -2.73 12.65 -13.98
N ASN A 97 -3.12 12.41 -15.24
CA ASN A 97 -4.38 12.92 -15.74
C ASN A 97 -5.59 12.16 -15.19
N GLN A 98 -5.37 11.01 -14.57
CA GLN A 98 -6.44 10.21 -13.99
C GLN A 98 -6.63 10.46 -12.50
N TRP A 99 -5.79 11.30 -11.92
CA TRP A 99 -5.77 11.51 -10.49
C TRP A 99 -5.74 13.00 -10.15
N GLU A 100 -6.43 13.39 -9.08
CA GLU A 100 -6.35 14.75 -8.61
C GLU A 100 -5.77 14.77 -7.19
N GLU A 101 -4.96 15.75 -6.91
CA GLU A 101 -4.39 15.92 -5.59
C GLU A 101 -5.48 16.48 -4.66
N VAL A 102 -5.81 15.74 -3.62
CA VAL A 102 -6.82 16.15 -2.67
C VAL A 102 -6.18 16.98 -1.56
N SER A 103 -5.01 16.55 -1.09
CA SER A 103 -4.34 17.27 -0.02
C SER A 103 -2.84 16.99 -0.05
N ARG A 104 -2.11 17.86 0.59
CA ARG A 104 -0.66 17.77 0.71
C ARG A 104 -0.27 18.30 2.09
N HIS A 105 0.64 17.61 2.75
CA HIS A 105 1.08 18.01 4.06
C HIS A 105 2.60 17.82 4.19
N ASP A 106 3.31 18.89 4.51
CA ASP A 106 4.75 18.84 4.70
C ASP A 106 5.05 18.57 6.17
N SER A 107 6.06 17.76 6.41
CA SER A 107 6.50 17.43 7.76
C SER A 107 8.02 17.28 7.77
N LYS A 108 8.61 17.26 8.94
CA LYS A 108 10.04 17.16 9.07
C LYS A 108 10.41 16.28 10.25
N ASP A 109 11.38 15.39 10.02
CA ASP A 109 11.97 14.59 11.08
C ASP A 109 13.16 15.37 11.61
N LEU A 110 13.03 15.94 12.79
CA LEU A 110 14.07 16.80 13.36
C LEU A 110 15.34 16.03 13.74
N GLU A 111 15.20 14.76 14.10
CA GLU A 111 16.36 13.97 14.47
C GLU A 111 17.25 13.68 13.26
N GLN A 112 16.63 13.33 12.13
CA GLN A 112 17.38 12.96 10.94
C GLN A 112 17.52 14.11 9.95
N ASN A 113 16.86 15.23 10.25
CA ASN A 113 16.87 16.40 9.38
C ASN A 113 16.36 16.04 7.98
N ILE A 114 15.28 15.31 7.91
CA ILE A 114 14.68 14.89 6.66
C ILE A 114 13.30 15.52 6.53
N ASP A 115 13.02 16.07 5.37
CA ASP A 115 11.71 16.63 5.07
C ASP A 115 10.88 15.57 4.36
N PHE A 116 9.59 15.54 4.67
CA PHE A 116 8.66 14.62 4.03
C PHE A 116 7.51 15.41 3.48
N THR A 117 6.88 14.91 2.45
CA THR A 117 5.61 15.44 1.98
C THR A 117 4.64 14.28 1.84
N PHE A 118 3.47 14.40 2.46
CA PHE A 118 2.42 13.41 2.37
C PHE A 118 1.40 13.90 1.37
N PHE A 119 1.04 13.05 0.42
CA PHE A 119 0.08 13.40 -0.62
C PHE A 119 -1.12 12.46 -0.55
N HIS A 120 -2.30 13.00 -0.80
CA HIS A 120 -3.48 12.17 -1.02
C HIS A 120 -4.03 12.52 -2.40
N TYR A 121 -4.15 11.51 -3.24
CA TYR A 121 -4.72 11.66 -4.58
C TYR A 121 -5.98 10.82 -4.67
N ARG A 122 -6.94 11.28 -5.44
CA ARG A 122 -8.18 10.57 -5.69
C ARG A 122 -8.35 10.38 -7.19
N ARG A 123 -8.87 9.22 -7.59
CA ARG A 123 -9.11 8.94 -9.02
C ARG A 123 -10.25 9.82 -9.52
N ILE A 124 -10.03 10.43 -10.67
CA ILE A 124 -10.99 11.33 -11.27
C ILE A 124 -12.06 10.56 -12.04
N ASN A 125 -11.71 9.40 -12.57
CA ASN A 125 -12.65 8.62 -13.35
C ASN A 125 -13.30 7.53 -12.52
#